data_346fd11a0198d9b0b0a824b3f8e2541e
#
_entry.id   346fd11a0198d9b0b0a824b3f8e2541e
#
_cell.length_a   1.000
_cell.length_b   1.000
_cell.length_c   1.000
_cell.angle_alpha   90.00
_cell.angle_beta   90.00
_cell.angle_gamma   90.00
#
_symmetry.space_group_name_H-M   'P 1'
#
loop_
_entity.id
_entity.type
_entity.pdbx_description
1 polymer ?
#
loop_
_entity_poly.entity_id
_entity_poly.type
_entity_poly.pdbx_seq_one_letter_code
_entity_poly.pdbx_strand_id
1 'polypeptide(L)'
;MTDIDMLRDELVVLLEGHGAHMPLDEAVADFPDEAINEFPPNIDYTPWQLLEHIRITQADILDYIVNRDYVEIEWPADYWPPRDAMATPEQFAETIASFKSDRARLCAIAADPATDLFATIPGTPGHTVLREVRVVGDHNAYHVGEFAVLRQIMGTWPADHAT
;
A
#
# COMPACT_ATOMS: atom_id res chain seq x y z
N MET A 1 2.30 -11.34 -27.61
CA MET A 1 2.68 -10.65 -26.37
C MET A 1 3.95 -9.88 -26.67
N THR A 2 3.89 -8.57 -26.60
CA THR A 2 5.03 -7.69 -26.80
C THR A 2 5.81 -7.51 -25.49
N ASP A 3 7.02 -6.93 -25.55
CA ASP A 3 7.81 -6.62 -24.34
C ASP A 3 7.04 -5.69 -23.40
N ILE A 4 6.25 -4.75 -23.94
CA ILE A 4 5.43 -3.85 -23.14
C ILE A 4 4.25 -4.58 -22.47
N ASP A 5 3.66 -5.60 -23.12
CA ASP A 5 2.60 -6.39 -22.51
C ASP A 5 3.17 -7.17 -21.30
N MET A 6 4.34 -7.79 -21.46
CA MET A 6 5.03 -8.47 -20.35
C MET A 6 5.36 -7.53 -19.20
N LEU A 7 5.83 -6.31 -19.50
CA LEU A 7 6.09 -5.31 -18.45
C LEU A 7 4.81 -4.94 -17.70
N ARG A 8 3.68 -4.77 -18.38
CA ARG A 8 2.39 -4.48 -17.75
C ARG A 8 1.94 -5.60 -16.81
N ASP A 9 2.07 -6.84 -17.26
CA ASP A 9 1.73 -8.02 -16.45
C ASP A 9 2.59 -8.07 -15.17
N GLU A 10 3.91 -7.81 -15.28
CA GLU A 10 4.81 -7.78 -14.13
C GLU A 10 4.49 -6.64 -13.15
N LEU A 11 4.07 -5.48 -13.65
CA LEU A 11 3.65 -4.37 -12.80
C LEU A 11 2.36 -4.70 -12.02
N VAL A 12 1.41 -5.38 -12.65
CA VAL A 12 0.19 -5.84 -11.97
C VAL A 12 0.55 -6.87 -10.89
N VAL A 13 1.39 -7.86 -11.20
CA VAL A 13 1.89 -8.84 -10.22
C VAL A 13 2.56 -8.16 -9.03
N LEU A 14 3.39 -7.14 -9.28
CA LEU A 14 4.04 -6.33 -8.24
C LEU A 14 3.02 -5.63 -7.35
N LEU A 15 2.02 -4.95 -7.93
CA LEU A 15 0.99 -4.22 -7.19
C LEU A 15 0.09 -5.13 -6.36
N GLU A 16 -0.22 -6.32 -6.86
CA GLU A 16 -1.04 -7.31 -6.17
C GLU A 16 -0.29 -8.04 -5.05
N GLY A 17 1.05 -7.95 -5.05
CA GLY A 17 1.88 -8.60 -4.04
C GLY A 17 2.07 -10.10 -4.26
N HIS A 18 1.91 -10.58 -5.50
CA HIS A 18 2.08 -12.00 -5.84
C HIS A 18 3.51 -12.38 -6.27
N GLY A 19 4.49 -11.52 -5.93
CA GLY A 19 5.90 -11.76 -6.22
C GLY A 19 6.60 -12.58 -5.12
N ALA A 20 7.57 -11.96 -4.44
CA ALA A 20 8.43 -12.61 -3.43
C ALA A 20 7.96 -12.44 -1.99
N HIS A 21 6.88 -11.69 -1.75
CA HIS A 21 6.31 -11.44 -0.42
C HIS A 21 4.83 -11.78 -0.42
N MET A 22 4.24 -11.94 0.78
CA MET A 22 2.80 -12.16 0.90
C MET A 22 2.01 -10.92 0.48
N PRO A 23 0.81 -11.07 -0.09
CA PRO A 23 -0.06 -9.93 -0.38
C PRO A 23 -0.63 -9.32 0.92
N LEU A 24 -1.03 -8.03 0.86
CA LEU A 24 -1.67 -7.37 2.01
C LEU A 24 -2.90 -8.15 2.51
N ASP A 25 -3.68 -8.71 1.59
CA ASP A 25 -4.89 -9.48 1.91
C ASP A 25 -4.61 -10.62 2.91
N GLU A 26 -3.48 -11.31 2.74
CA GLU A 26 -3.02 -12.37 3.64
C GLU A 26 -2.47 -11.78 4.95
N ALA A 27 -1.67 -10.70 4.84
CA ALA A 27 -1.07 -10.05 6.00
C ALA A 27 -2.10 -9.53 6.99
N VAL A 28 -3.27 -9.05 6.53
CA VAL A 28 -4.33 -8.50 7.40
C VAL A 28 -5.45 -9.50 7.73
N ALA A 29 -5.43 -10.70 7.13
CA ALA A 29 -6.48 -11.69 7.35
C ALA A 29 -6.60 -12.08 8.82
N ASP A 30 -7.82 -12.15 9.33
CA ASP A 30 -8.12 -12.55 10.72
C ASP A 30 -7.31 -11.78 11.77
N PHE A 31 -6.99 -10.50 11.51
CA PHE A 31 -6.32 -9.67 12.50
C PHE A 31 -7.28 -9.39 13.68
N PRO A 32 -6.87 -9.63 14.94
CA PRO A 32 -7.79 -9.50 16.08
C PRO A 32 -8.13 -8.02 16.36
N ASP A 33 -9.43 -7.74 16.52
CA ASP A 33 -9.95 -6.39 16.75
C ASP A 33 -9.34 -5.70 17.99
N GLU A 34 -9.08 -6.47 19.05
CA GLU A 34 -8.47 -5.96 20.28
C GLU A 34 -7.04 -5.47 20.10
N ALA A 35 -6.32 -5.95 19.06
CA ALA A 35 -4.92 -5.64 18.83
C ALA A 35 -4.68 -4.49 17.85
N ILE A 36 -5.70 -3.98 17.15
CA ILE A 36 -5.54 -2.97 16.08
C ILE A 36 -4.88 -1.67 16.54
N ASN A 37 -5.03 -1.32 17.83
CA ASN A 37 -4.50 -0.10 18.45
C ASN A 37 -3.42 -0.38 19.50
N GLU A 38 -2.96 -1.62 19.65
CA GLU A 38 -1.90 -1.95 20.59
C GLU A 38 -0.53 -1.55 20.04
N PHE A 39 0.30 -0.92 20.88
CA PHE A 39 1.69 -0.63 20.53
C PHE A 39 2.54 -1.89 20.76
N PRO A 40 3.16 -2.44 19.71
CA PRO A 40 4.07 -3.57 19.88
C PRO A 40 5.34 -3.14 20.67
N PRO A 41 6.03 -4.06 21.35
CA PRO A 41 7.25 -3.74 22.08
C PRO A 41 8.31 -3.06 21.19
N ASN A 42 8.78 -1.88 21.61
CA ASN A 42 9.82 -1.09 20.92
C ASN A 42 9.42 -0.58 19.53
N ILE A 43 8.13 -0.49 19.22
CA ILE A 43 7.59 0.08 17.98
C ILE A 43 6.72 1.27 18.34
N ASP A 44 6.88 2.38 17.61
CA ASP A 44 6.26 3.67 17.92
C ASP A 44 4.93 3.93 17.18
N TYR A 45 4.35 2.89 16.57
CA TYR A 45 3.05 2.94 15.87
C TYR A 45 2.26 1.64 16.11
N THR A 46 0.96 1.73 15.94
CA THR A 46 0.03 0.59 16.06
C THR A 46 -0.14 -0.12 14.72
N PRO A 47 -0.68 -1.36 14.69
CA PRO A 47 -1.03 -2.04 13.44
C PRO A 47 -1.90 -1.20 12.52
N TRP A 48 -2.93 -0.53 13.06
CA TRP A 48 -3.75 0.35 12.25
C TRP A 48 -2.98 1.55 11.71
N GLN A 49 -2.13 2.18 12.51
CA GLN A 49 -1.35 3.34 12.05
C GLN A 49 -0.41 2.96 10.89
N LEU A 50 0.21 1.79 10.94
CA LEU A 50 1.03 1.29 9.83
C LEU A 50 0.17 1.03 8.59
N LEU A 51 -0.99 0.38 8.74
CA LEU A 51 -1.89 0.10 7.63
C LEU A 51 -2.43 1.39 7.00
N GLU A 52 -2.78 2.38 7.82
CA GLU A 52 -3.26 3.67 7.34
C GLU A 52 -2.15 4.47 6.63
N HIS A 53 -0.90 4.38 7.10
CA HIS A 53 0.26 4.93 6.38
C HIS A 53 0.41 4.31 4.97
N ILE A 54 0.29 2.99 4.86
CA ILE A 54 0.34 2.29 3.56
C ILE A 54 -0.77 2.82 2.64
N ARG A 55 -2.00 2.94 3.16
CA ARG A 55 -3.15 3.43 2.42
C ARG A 55 -2.97 4.88 1.97
N ILE A 56 -2.54 5.77 2.88
CA ILE A 56 -2.33 7.20 2.58
C ILE A 56 -1.29 7.34 1.47
N THR A 57 -0.14 6.69 1.61
CA THR A 57 0.95 6.76 0.63
C THR A 57 0.51 6.25 -0.74
N GLN A 58 -0.22 5.14 -0.79
CA GLN A 58 -0.75 4.62 -2.06
C GLN A 58 -1.76 5.57 -2.70
N ALA A 59 -2.68 6.13 -1.91
CA ALA A 59 -3.68 7.08 -2.38
C ALA A 59 -3.04 8.37 -2.91
N ASP A 60 -2.03 8.89 -2.22
CA ASP A 60 -1.27 10.07 -2.64
C ASP A 60 -0.57 9.84 -3.98
N ILE A 61 0.14 8.72 -4.14
CA ILE A 61 0.80 8.39 -5.40
C ILE A 61 -0.21 8.16 -6.53
N LEU A 62 -1.36 7.54 -6.25
CA LEU A 62 -2.43 7.41 -7.23
C LEU A 62 -2.95 8.78 -7.67
N ASP A 63 -3.21 9.69 -6.72
CA ASP A 63 -3.62 11.05 -7.01
C ASP A 63 -2.55 11.80 -7.83
N TYR A 64 -1.28 11.67 -7.45
CA TYR A 64 -0.13 12.21 -8.20
C TYR A 64 -0.10 11.77 -9.68
N ILE A 65 -0.48 10.51 -9.97
CA ILE A 65 -0.54 10.01 -11.34
C ILE A 65 -1.71 10.60 -12.12
N VAL A 66 -2.89 10.70 -11.51
CA VAL A 66 -4.14 10.95 -12.27
C VAL A 66 -4.67 12.37 -12.15
N ASN A 67 -4.33 13.08 -11.08
CA ASN A 67 -4.86 14.41 -10.79
C ASN A 67 -3.96 15.50 -11.40
N ARG A 68 -4.51 16.27 -12.30
CA ARG A 68 -3.80 17.40 -12.94
C ARG A 68 -3.57 18.58 -11.99
N ASP A 69 -4.39 18.67 -10.96
CA ASP A 69 -4.34 19.72 -9.95
C ASP A 69 -3.80 19.15 -8.63
N TYR A 70 -2.95 18.10 -8.70
CA TYR A 70 -2.33 17.47 -7.53
C TYR A 70 -1.60 18.51 -6.67
N VAL A 71 -1.82 18.40 -5.37
CA VAL A 71 -1.14 19.20 -4.35
C VAL A 71 -0.37 18.25 -3.43
N GLU A 72 0.94 18.43 -3.39
CA GLU A 72 1.82 17.62 -2.53
C GLU A 72 1.46 17.81 -1.06
N ILE A 73 1.28 16.70 -0.36
CA ILE A 73 1.07 16.68 1.10
C ILE A 73 2.41 16.75 1.85
N GLU A 74 2.41 17.21 3.10
CA GLU A 74 3.64 17.49 3.85
C GLU A 74 4.27 16.18 4.36
N TRP A 75 5.51 15.91 3.91
CA TRP A 75 6.30 14.80 4.44
C TRP A 75 7.03 15.19 5.73
N PRO A 76 7.03 14.33 6.79
CA PRO A 76 6.29 13.06 6.91
C PRO A 76 4.90 13.23 7.58
N ALA A 77 4.51 14.47 7.92
CA ALA A 77 3.40 14.75 8.82
C ALA A 77 2.05 14.21 8.32
N ASP A 78 1.76 14.38 7.01
CA ASP A 78 0.48 14.00 6.43
C ASP A 78 0.43 12.52 5.96
N TYR A 79 1.58 11.81 6.02
CA TYR A 79 1.66 10.40 5.61
C TYR A 79 1.36 9.41 6.73
N TRP A 80 1.23 9.89 7.96
CA TRP A 80 0.90 9.08 9.12
C TRP A 80 -0.30 9.65 9.86
N PRO A 81 -1.19 8.80 10.40
CA PRO A 81 -2.20 9.30 11.33
C PRO A 81 -1.53 9.89 12.58
N PRO A 82 -2.21 10.81 13.29
CA PRO A 82 -1.71 11.31 14.57
C PRO A 82 -1.32 10.18 15.52
N ARG A 83 -0.26 10.38 16.31
CA ARG A 83 0.28 9.32 17.18
C ARG A 83 -0.72 8.78 18.22
N ASP A 84 -1.67 9.59 18.63
CA ASP A 84 -2.74 9.26 19.57
C ASP A 84 -4.04 8.82 18.88
N ALA A 85 -4.05 8.78 17.56
CA ALA A 85 -5.22 8.33 16.81
C ALA A 85 -5.43 6.82 16.98
N MET A 86 -6.68 6.46 17.17
CA MET A 86 -7.15 5.08 17.32
C MET A 86 -8.26 4.82 16.31
N ALA A 87 -8.36 3.58 15.86
CA ALA A 87 -9.42 3.14 14.95
C ALA A 87 -10.41 2.21 15.65
N THR A 88 -11.67 2.26 15.22
CA THR A 88 -12.61 1.16 15.49
C THR A 88 -12.36 -0.01 14.53
N PRO A 89 -12.90 -1.22 14.81
CA PRO A 89 -12.82 -2.34 13.86
C PRO A 89 -13.38 -1.99 12.47
N GLU A 90 -14.43 -1.18 12.41
CA GLU A 90 -15.04 -0.72 11.16
C GLU A 90 -14.09 0.20 10.39
N GLN A 91 -13.39 1.11 11.08
CA GLN A 91 -12.39 1.98 10.46
C GLN A 91 -11.17 1.20 9.97
N PHE A 92 -10.72 0.17 10.70
CA PHE A 92 -9.68 -0.74 10.26
C PHE A 92 -10.08 -1.47 8.97
N ALA A 93 -11.30 -2.01 8.91
CA ALA A 93 -11.84 -2.64 7.73
C ALA A 93 -12.00 -1.66 6.55
N GLU A 94 -12.38 -0.40 6.81
CA GLU A 94 -12.48 0.66 5.81
C GLU A 94 -11.12 1.04 5.23
N THR A 95 -10.06 1.11 6.06
CA THR A 95 -8.68 1.32 5.61
C THR A 95 -8.26 0.23 4.62
N ILE A 96 -8.53 -1.04 4.93
CA ILE A 96 -8.26 -2.18 4.04
C ILE A 96 -9.05 -2.06 2.73
N ALA A 97 -10.35 -1.76 2.81
CA ALA A 97 -11.21 -1.64 1.63
C ALA A 97 -10.75 -0.49 0.71
N SER A 98 -10.39 0.64 1.27
CA SER A 98 -9.87 1.81 0.54
C SER A 98 -8.54 1.49 -0.15
N PHE A 99 -7.60 0.85 0.56
CA PHE A 99 -6.35 0.36 -0.02
C PHE A 99 -6.60 -0.55 -1.23
N LYS A 100 -7.50 -1.54 -1.10
CA LYS A 100 -7.84 -2.47 -2.19
C LYS A 100 -8.45 -1.76 -3.40
N SER A 101 -9.32 -0.79 -3.15
CA SER A 101 -9.93 0.02 -4.20
C SER A 101 -8.89 0.80 -5.00
N ASP A 102 -7.95 1.47 -4.33
CA ASP A 102 -6.90 2.26 -4.99
C ASP A 102 -5.88 1.36 -5.67
N ARG A 103 -5.52 0.20 -5.08
CA ARG A 103 -4.69 -0.82 -5.73
C ARG A 103 -5.32 -1.30 -7.05
N ALA A 104 -6.62 -1.58 -7.06
CA ALA A 104 -7.33 -1.99 -8.27
C ALA A 104 -7.28 -0.91 -9.38
N ARG A 105 -7.37 0.36 -9.01
CA ARG A 105 -7.20 1.50 -9.94
C ARG A 105 -5.78 1.57 -10.50
N LEU A 106 -4.76 1.40 -9.67
CA LEU A 106 -3.36 1.35 -10.08
C LEU A 106 -3.09 0.17 -11.03
N CYS A 107 -3.62 -1.01 -10.73
CA CYS A 107 -3.55 -2.18 -11.62
C CYS A 107 -4.23 -1.89 -12.97
N ALA A 108 -5.39 -1.25 -12.97
CA ALA A 108 -6.07 -0.86 -14.20
C ALA A 108 -5.23 0.12 -15.04
N ILE A 109 -4.58 1.12 -14.42
CA ILE A 109 -3.68 2.06 -15.10
C ILE A 109 -2.46 1.32 -15.70
N ALA A 110 -1.85 0.41 -14.95
CA ALA A 110 -0.68 -0.36 -15.40
C ALA A 110 -1.04 -1.30 -16.56
N ALA A 111 -2.20 -1.94 -16.50
CA ALA A 111 -2.67 -2.90 -17.51
C ALA A 111 -3.19 -2.24 -18.80
N ASP A 112 -3.67 -1.00 -18.73
CA ASP A 112 -4.31 -0.33 -19.87
C ASP A 112 -3.30 -0.04 -21.00
N PRO A 113 -3.46 -0.63 -22.20
CA PRO A 113 -2.58 -0.36 -23.34
C PRO A 113 -2.65 1.10 -23.83
N ALA A 114 -3.68 1.87 -23.48
CA ALA A 114 -3.78 3.29 -23.79
C ALA A 114 -2.94 4.16 -22.85
N THR A 115 -2.54 3.66 -21.69
CA THR A 115 -1.64 4.35 -20.78
C THR A 115 -0.20 4.28 -21.30
N ASP A 116 0.42 5.43 -21.59
CA ASP A 116 1.86 5.49 -21.86
C ASP A 116 2.63 5.46 -20.53
N LEU A 117 3.18 4.28 -20.19
CA LEU A 117 3.94 4.06 -18.96
C LEU A 117 5.20 4.95 -18.87
N PHE A 118 5.75 5.36 -20.00
CA PHE A 118 6.98 6.17 -20.06
C PHE A 118 6.69 7.66 -20.17
N ALA A 119 5.43 8.06 -20.35
CA ALA A 119 5.05 9.47 -20.35
C ALA A 119 5.39 10.13 -19.01
N THR A 120 5.95 11.33 -19.11
CA THR A 120 6.16 12.19 -17.94
C THR A 120 4.83 12.70 -17.42
N ILE A 121 4.62 12.56 -16.10
CA ILE A 121 3.46 13.12 -15.40
C ILE A 121 3.60 14.65 -15.44
N PRO A 122 2.60 15.40 -15.93
CA PRO A 122 2.66 16.86 -16.02
C PRO A 122 2.90 17.52 -14.66
N GLY A 123 3.76 18.54 -14.63
CA GLY A 123 4.08 19.28 -13.40
C GLY A 123 5.18 18.65 -12.55
N THR A 124 5.73 17.50 -12.96
CA THR A 124 6.76 16.78 -12.20
C THR A 124 8.17 17.01 -12.79
N PRO A 125 9.25 16.75 -12.04
CA PRO A 125 10.64 16.85 -12.53
C PRO A 125 11.06 15.66 -13.40
N GLY A 126 10.15 15.12 -14.24
CA GLY A 126 10.42 14.00 -15.15
C GLY A 126 9.98 12.64 -14.59
N HIS A 127 9.11 12.60 -13.61
CA HIS A 127 8.53 11.36 -13.10
C HIS A 127 7.57 10.74 -14.11
N THR A 128 7.66 9.43 -14.30
CA THR A 128 6.82 8.69 -15.25
C THR A 128 5.81 7.81 -14.51
N VAL A 129 4.73 7.42 -15.19
CA VAL A 129 3.74 6.48 -14.63
C VAL A 129 4.42 5.18 -14.18
N LEU A 130 5.34 4.63 -15.00
CA LEU A 130 6.13 3.45 -14.64
C LEU A 130 6.90 3.63 -13.32
N ARG A 131 7.54 4.80 -13.15
CA ARG A 131 8.26 5.09 -11.90
C ARG A 131 7.33 5.04 -10.71
N GLU A 132 6.18 5.70 -10.79
CA GLU A 132 5.26 5.80 -9.66
C GLU A 132 4.61 4.45 -9.31
N VAL A 133 4.19 3.69 -10.31
CA VAL A 133 3.67 2.31 -10.09
C VAL A 133 4.72 1.43 -9.40
N ARG A 134 6.00 1.54 -9.82
CA ARG A 134 7.09 0.82 -9.17
C ARG A 134 7.32 1.29 -7.74
N VAL A 135 7.24 2.60 -7.47
CA VAL A 135 7.40 3.16 -6.12
C VAL A 135 6.30 2.66 -5.18
N VAL A 136 5.05 2.62 -5.64
CA VAL A 136 3.93 2.03 -4.86
C VAL A 136 4.20 0.57 -4.55
N GLY A 137 4.57 -0.23 -5.54
CA GLY A 137 4.84 -1.66 -5.33
C GLY A 137 5.96 -1.91 -4.33
N ASP A 138 7.06 -1.16 -4.44
CA ASP A 138 8.22 -1.22 -3.54
C ASP A 138 7.84 -0.82 -2.10
N HIS A 139 7.13 0.30 -1.94
CA HIS A 139 6.65 0.78 -0.65
C HIS A 139 5.70 -0.21 0.02
N ASN A 140 4.72 -0.71 -0.74
CA ASN A 140 3.77 -1.68 -0.22
C ASN A 140 4.45 -2.99 0.18
N ALA A 141 5.38 -3.50 -0.63
CA ALA A 141 6.16 -4.70 -0.31
C ALA A 141 6.92 -4.56 1.01
N TYR A 142 7.60 -3.40 1.20
CA TYR A 142 8.33 -3.09 2.42
C TYR A 142 7.45 -3.12 3.66
N HIS A 143 6.33 -2.38 3.63
CA HIS A 143 5.45 -2.24 4.80
C HIS A 143 4.52 -3.42 5.04
N VAL A 144 4.16 -4.19 4.00
CA VAL A 144 3.46 -5.48 4.20
C VAL A 144 4.37 -6.48 4.92
N GLY A 145 5.65 -6.53 4.55
CA GLY A 145 6.64 -7.34 5.29
C GLY A 145 6.79 -6.87 6.74
N GLU A 146 6.81 -5.57 6.97
CA GLU A 146 6.83 -4.98 8.31
C GLU A 146 5.58 -5.34 9.13
N PHE A 147 4.39 -5.27 8.53
CA PHE A 147 3.13 -5.67 9.15
C PHE A 147 3.13 -7.16 9.54
N ALA A 148 3.66 -8.01 8.67
CA ALA A 148 3.80 -9.44 8.97
C ALA A 148 4.74 -9.70 10.17
N VAL A 149 5.88 -8.99 10.24
CA VAL A 149 6.81 -9.06 11.38
C VAL A 149 6.16 -8.51 12.66
N LEU A 150 5.38 -7.43 12.54
CA LEU A 150 4.62 -6.86 13.66
C LEU A 150 3.62 -7.89 14.23
N ARG A 151 2.89 -8.61 13.38
CA ARG A 151 2.01 -9.71 13.80
C ARG A 151 2.77 -10.83 14.53
N GLN A 152 3.97 -11.16 14.05
CA GLN A 152 4.84 -12.15 14.71
C GLN A 152 5.23 -11.70 16.13
N ILE A 153 5.62 -10.43 16.29
CA ILE A 153 6.00 -9.86 17.60
C ILE A 153 4.82 -9.85 18.56
N MET A 154 3.62 -9.54 18.08
CA MET A 154 2.38 -9.47 18.88
C MET A 154 1.73 -10.83 19.13
N GLY A 155 2.16 -11.88 18.43
CA GLY A 155 1.52 -13.20 18.51
C GLY A 155 0.09 -13.22 17.97
N THR A 156 -0.21 -12.41 16.96
CA THR A 156 -1.57 -12.25 16.38
C THR A 156 -1.81 -13.10 15.14
N TRP A 157 -0.86 -13.94 14.73
CA TRP A 157 -1.12 -14.94 13.70
C TRP A 157 -2.02 -16.07 14.22
N PRO A 158 -2.94 -16.60 13.39
CA PRO A 158 -3.68 -17.80 13.74
C PRO A 158 -2.74 -18.96 14.08
N ALA A 159 -3.18 -19.88 14.95
CA ALA A 159 -2.35 -20.98 15.43
C ALA A 159 -1.91 -21.96 14.33
N ASP A 160 -2.62 -21.99 13.23
CA ASP A 160 -2.36 -22.84 12.05
C ASP A 160 -1.61 -22.09 10.94
N HIS A 161 -1.23 -20.82 11.17
CA HIS A 161 -0.45 -20.06 10.20
C HIS A 161 0.94 -20.69 10.03
N ALA A 162 1.23 -21.21 8.85
CA ALA A 162 2.53 -21.77 8.52
C ALA A 162 3.55 -20.61 8.34
N THR A 163 4.57 -20.56 9.17
CA THR A 163 5.70 -19.64 9.08
C THR A 163 6.72 -20.10 8.04
#